data_aeaf940006f97bb37e4f263430873c71
#
_entry.id   aeaf940006f97bb37e4f263430873c71
#
_cell.length_a   1.000
_cell.length_b   1.000
_cell.length_c   1.000
_cell.angle_alpha   90.00
_cell.angle_beta   90.00
_cell.angle_gamma   90.00
#
_symmetry.space_group_name_H-M   'P 1'
#
loop_
_entity.id
_entity.type
_entity.pdbx_description
1 polymer ?
#
loop_
_entity_poly.entity_id
_entity_poly.type
_entity_poly.pdbx_seq_one_letter_code
_entity_poly.pdbx_strand_id
1 'polypeptide(L)'
;MPRTPGRTRSRNSGFTLLEILLTLLLLAVGMTALSQAFSTGMLASTDIENVDLALNIAQAKMETLKNTSFASLASSGPTADATFSNFNVTVSVTGTDPKQIDVTVSWNVQGGSPTVKLTSLRANY
;
A
#
# COMPACT_ATOMS: atom_id res chain seq x y z
N MET A 1 8.46 -82.83 2.83
CA MET A 1 9.45 -81.77 2.72
C MET A 1 8.78 -80.40 2.98
N PRO A 2 9.10 -79.73 4.07
CA PRO A 2 8.50 -78.41 4.35
C PRO A 2 9.20 -77.33 3.53
N ARG A 3 8.44 -76.48 2.84
CA ARG A 3 8.91 -75.31 2.09
C ARG A 3 9.22 -74.21 3.11
N THR A 4 10.47 -73.75 3.13
CA THR A 4 10.88 -72.56 3.85
C THR A 4 10.30 -71.29 3.22
N PRO A 5 9.67 -70.41 4.00
CA PRO A 5 9.15 -69.14 3.48
C PRO A 5 10.34 -68.20 3.15
N GLY A 6 10.34 -67.70 1.92
CA GLY A 6 11.34 -66.76 1.44
C GLY A 6 11.28 -65.46 2.27
N ARG A 7 12.43 -65.10 2.85
CA ARG A 7 12.67 -63.90 3.63
C ARG A 7 12.66 -62.68 2.67
N THR A 8 11.58 -61.97 2.63
CA THR A 8 11.51 -60.69 1.91
C THR A 8 12.51 -59.70 2.52
N ARG A 9 13.57 -59.42 1.81
CA ARG A 9 14.58 -58.46 2.16
C ARG A 9 13.93 -57.07 2.04
N SER A 10 13.56 -56.44 3.15
CA SER A 10 13.19 -55.03 3.22
C SER A 10 14.34 -54.21 2.68
N ARG A 11 14.19 -53.60 1.51
CA ARG A 11 15.13 -52.62 0.97
C ARG A 11 14.94 -51.35 1.77
N ASN A 12 15.76 -51.13 2.79
CA ASN A 12 15.92 -49.83 3.41
C ASN A 12 16.57 -48.91 2.37
N SER A 13 15.75 -48.18 1.62
CA SER A 13 16.24 -47.12 0.75
C SER A 13 16.56 -45.92 1.66
N GLY A 14 17.83 -45.72 1.99
CA GLY A 14 18.32 -44.50 2.61
C GLY A 14 18.31 -43.34 1.59
N PHE A 15 18.18 -42.12 2.07
CA PHE A 15 18.33 -40.94 1.22
C PHE A 15 19.73 -40.86 0.59
N THR A 16 19.82 -40.49 -0.67
CA THR A 16 21.09 -40.27 -1.34
C THR A 16 21.64 -38.89 -1.00
N LEU A 17 22.97 -38.73 -1.02
CA LEU A 17 23.61 -37.41 -0.80
C LEU A 17 23.09 -36.37 -1.81
N LEU A 18 22.87 -36.78 -3.05
CA LEU A 18 22.31 -35.94 -4.10
C LEU A 18 20.90 -35.45 -3.76
N GLU A 19 20.02 -36.31 -3.18
CA GLU A 19 18.66 -35.98 -2.79
C GLU A 19 18.64 -34.92 -1.67
N ILE A 20 19.54 -35.07 -0.69
CA ILE A 20 19.68 -34.07 0.38
C ILE A 20 20.16 -32.73 -0.18
N LEU A 21 21.15 -32.73 -1.06
CA LEU A 21 21.63 -31.51 -1.71
C LEU A 21 20.54 -30.83 -2.54
N LEU A 22 19.74 -31.60 -3.27
CA LEU A 22 18.63 -31.08 -4.07
C LEU A 22 17.54 -30.49 -3.19
N THR A 23 17.18 -31.16 -2.10
CA THR A 23 16.18 -30.65 -1.16
C THR A 23 16.63 -29.38 -0.46
N LEU A 24 17.90 -29.26 -0.07
CA LEU A 24 18.46 -28.05 0.52
C LEU A 24 18.45 -26.89 -0.48
N LEU A 25 18.78 -27.15 -1.74
CA LEU A 25 18.74 -26.15 -2.80
C LEU A 25 17.31 -25.64 -3.03
N LEU A 26 16.33 -26.53 -3.13
CA LEU A 26 14.92 -26.17 -3.29
C LEU A 26 14.39 -25.40 -2.07
N LEU A 27 14.81 -25.79 -0.85
CA LEU A 27 14.45 -25.10 0.37
C LEU A 27 15.01 -23.67 0.38
N ALA A 28 16.26 -23.47 -0.01
CA ALA A 28 16.89 -22.16 -0.09
C ALA A 28 16.17 -21.24 -1.09
N VAL A 29 15.82 -21.74 -2.28
CA VAL A 29 15.04 -21.01 -3.29
C VAL A 29 13.65 -20.67 -2.76
N GLY A 30 12.98 -21.62 -2.09
CA GLY A 30 11.68 -21.41 -1.49
C GLY A 30 11.68 -20.31 -0.40
N MET A 31 12.69 -20.30 0.46
CA MET A 31 12.83 -19.28 1.50
C MET A 31 13.06 -17.88 0.93
N THR A 32 13.87 -17.74 -0.13
CA THR A 32 14.09 -16.44 -0.78
C THR A 32 12.81 -15.92 -1.44
N ALA A 33 12.05 -16.79 -2.11
CA ALA A 33 10.77 -16.42 -2.72
C ALA A 33 9.74 -15.98 -1.67
N LEU A 34 9.64 -16.67 -0.54
CA LEU A 34 8.77 -16.28 0.58
C LEU A 34 9.15 -14.92 1.15
N SER A 35 10.45 -14.66 1.36
CA SER A 35 10.94 -13.38 1.89
C SER A 35 10.56 -12.21 0.97
N GLN A 36 10.65 -12.39 -0.34
CA GLN A 36 10.21 -11.38 -1.30
C GLN A 36 8.70 -11.15 -1.26
N ALA A 37 7.91 -12.21 -1.17
CA ALA A 37 6.44 -12.10 -1.07
C ALA A 37 6.01 -11.35 0.19
N PHE A 38 6.62 -11.62 1.33
CA PHE A 38 6.37 -10.89 2.58
C PHE A 38 6.75 -9.41 2.48
N SER A 39 7.90 -9.10 1.90
CA SER A 39 8.35 -7.71 1.71
C SER A 39 7.38 -6.92 0.84
N THR A 40 6.94 -7.49 -0.29
CA THR A 40 5.96 -6.85 -1.18
C THR A 40 4.60 -6.68 -0.51
N GLY A 41 4.16 -7.67 0.27
CA GLY A 41 2.90 -7.60 1.02
C GLY A 41 2.90 -6.50 2.08
N MET A 42 3.99 -6.31 2.79
CA MET A 42 4.14 -5.23 3.79
C MET A 42 4.10 -3.84 3.14
N LEU A 43 4.79 -3.66 2.01
CA LEU A 43 4.76 -2.38 1.27
C LEU A 43 3.35 -2.06 0.78
N ALA A 44 2.64 -3.02 0.21
CA ALA A 44 1.26 -2.84 -0.24
C ALA A 44 0.30 -2.47 0.90
N SER A 45 0.48 -3.04 2.09
CA SER A 45 -0.32 -2.71 3.27
C SER A 45 -0.09 -1.27 3.73
N THR A 46 1.16 -0.82 3.75
CA THR A 46 1.51 0.56 4.10
C THR A 46 0.95 1.56 3.09
N ASP A 47 0.94 1.22 1.81
CA ASP A 47 0.36 2.08 0.77
C ASP A 47 -1.14 2.26 0.95
N ILE A 48 -1.88 1.22 1.31
CA ILE A 48 -3.32 1.30 1.61
C ILE A 48 -3.59 2.20 2.81
N GLU A 49 -2.85 2.05 3.90
CA GLU A 49 -2.96 2.92 5.08
C GLU A 49 -2.70 4.39 4.74
N ASN A 50 -1.70 4.68 3.93
CA ASN A 50 -1.39 6.04 3.50
C ASN A 50 -2.49 6.65 2.63
N VAL A 51 -3.12 5.86 1.75
CA VAL A 51 -4.25 6.31 0.92
C VAL A 51 -5.45 6.65 1.80
N ASP A 52 -5.80 5.80 2.76
CA ASP A 52 -6.92 6.04 3.69
C ASP A 52 -6.67 7.29 4.54
N LEU A 53 -5.45 7.46 5.03
CA LEU A 53 -5.08 8.64 5.81
C LEU A 53 -5.13 9.91 4.95
N ALA A 54 -4.60 9.88 3.73
CA ALA A 54 -4.67 11.00 2.79
C ALA A 54 -6.11 11.38 2.45
N LEU A 55 -7.00 10.38 2.29
CA LEU A 55 -8.41 10.61 2.05
C LEU A 55 -9.08 11.30 3.23
N ASN A 56 -8.80 10.86 4.46
CA ASN A 56 -9.31 11.48 5.69
C ASN A 56 -8.84 12.94 5.82
N ILE A 57 -7.57 13.22 5.55
CA ILE A 57 -7.00 14.58 5.55
C ILE A 57 -7.72 15.45 4.50
N ALA A 58 -7.90 14.91 3.27
CA ALA A 58 -8.57 15.62 2.19
C ALA A 58 -10.04 15.94 2.54
N GLN A 59 -10.75 15.00 3.16
CA GLN A 59 -12.14 15.18 3.60
C GLN A 59 -12.25 16.23 4.68
N ALA A 60 -11.41 16.18 5.72
CA ALA A 60 -11.39 17.17 6.79
C ALA A 60 -11.10 18.59 6.25
N LYS A 61 -10.14 18.70 5.31
CA LYS A 61 -9.84 19.98 4.67
C LYS A 61 -10.99 20.47 3.80
N MET A 62 -11.62 19.58 3.04
CA MET A 62 -12.79 19.93 2.21
C MET A 62 -13.96 20.42 3.08
N GLU A 63 -14.22 19.78 4.22
CA GLU A 63 -15.25 20.20 5.17
C GLU A 63 -14.96 21.59 5.73
N THR A 64 -13.72 21.86 6.11
CA THR A 64 -13.30 23.20 6.55
C THR A 64 -13.57 24.25 5.47
N LEU A 65 -13.24 23.95 4.20
CA LEU A 65 -13.47 24.85 3.08
C LEU A 65 -14.96 25.06 2.78
N LYS A 66 -15.77 24.03 2.95
CA LYS A 66 -17.24 24.15 2.82
C LYS A 66 -17.85 25.05 3.89
N ASN A 67 -17.26 25.10 5.08
CA ASN A 67 -17.70 25.96 6.18
C ASN A 67 -17.11 27.38 6.12
N THR A 68 -16.15 27.62 5.22
CA THR A 68 -15.57 28.96 4.99
C THR A 68 -16.52 29.79 4.12
N SER A 69 -16.55 31.14 4.28
CA SER A 69 -17.37 31.98 3.43
C SER A 69 -16.96 31.89 1.96
N PHE A 70 -17.93 31.99 1.03
CA PHE A 70 -17.68 31.86 -0.41
C PHE A 70 -16.62 32.84 -0.92
N ALA A 71 -16.65 34.08 -0.42
CA ALA A 71 -15.72 35.13 -0.79
C ALA A 71 -14.27 34.84 -0.35
N SER A 72 -14.11 34.13 0.78
CA SER A 72 -12.80 33.82 1.38
C SER A 72 -12.15 32.54 0.82
N LEU A 73 -12.84 31.84 -0.08
CA LEU A 73 -12.28 30.66 -0.73
C LEU A 73 -11.15 31.05 -1.66
N ALA A 74 -9.92 30.61 -1.34
CA ALA A 74 -8.72 30.89 -2.10
C ALA A 74 -7.85 29.62 -2.24
N SER A 75 -7.06 29.58 -3.30
CA SER A 75 -6.06 28.53 -3.48
C SER A 75 -4.94 28.66 -2.46
N SER A 76 -4.41 27.56 -1.97
CA SER A 76 -3.31 27.53 -1.01
C SER A 76 -2.49 26.24 -1.12
N GLY A 77 -1.25 26.28 -0.66
CA GLY A 77 -0.34 25.14 -0.60
C GLY A 77 0.65 25.07 -1.77
N PRO A 78 1.46 24.01 -1.81
CA PRO A 78 1.45 22.86 -0.87
C PRO A 78 1.89 23.25 0.55
N THR A 79 1.15 22.76 1.54
CA THR A 79 1.43 22.97 2.96
C THR A 79 1.37 21.63 3.69
N ALA A 80 2.36 21.35 4.55
CA ALA A 80 2.34 20.14 5.35
C ALA A 80 1.10 20.12 6.26
N ASP A 81 0.50 18.94 6.42
CA ASP A 81 -0.59 18.76 7.36
C ASP A 81 -0.10 18.97 8.80
N ALA A 82 -0.91 19.59 9.64
CA ALA A 82 -0.55 19.97 11.01
C ALA A 82 -0.29 18.75 11.92
N THR A 83 -0.98 17.64 11.67
CA THR A 83 -0.88 16.40 12.44
C THR A 83 0.06 15.40 11.79
N PHE A 84 0.05 15.34 10.46
CA PHE A 84 0.80 14.38 9.65
C PHE A 84 1.74 15.10 8.69
N SER A 85 2.89 15.53 9.18
CA SER A 85 3.86 16.37 8.45
C SER A 85 4.40 15.74 7.16
N ASN A 86 4.26 14.42 6.99
CA ASN A 86 4.65 13.70 5.77
C ASN A 86 3.66 13.89 4.61
N PHE A 87 2.47 14.43 4.90
CA PHE A 87 1.43 14.68 3.91
C PHE A 87 1.36 16.18 3.60
N ASN A 88 1.40 16.51 2.32
CA ASN A 88 1.25 17.87 1.84
C ASN A 88 -0.15 18.08 1.27
N VAL A 89 -0.81 19.13 1.69
CA VAL A 89 -2.15 19.51 1.25
C VAL A 89 -2.07 20.70 0.31
N THR A 90 -2.67 20.57 -0.86
CA THR A 90 -2.81 21.65 -1.84
C THR A 90 -4.28 21.88 -2.11
N VAL A 91 -4.70 23.12 -2.03
CA VAL A 91 -6.07 23.54 -2.34
C VAL A 91 -6.02 24.39 -3.62
N SER A 92 -6.80 24.01 -4.62
CA SER A 92 -6.99 24.81 -5.83
C SER A 92 -8.46 25.23 -5.92
N VAL A 93 -8.71 26.53 -6.03
CA VAL A 93 -10.05 27.09 -6.21
C VAL A 93 -10.10 27.73 -7.58
N THR A 94 -11.02 27.29 -8.44
CA THR A 94 -11.18 27.77 -9.80
C THR A 94 -12.65 28.10 -10.10
N GLY A 95 -12.87 28.94 -11.09
CA GLY A 95 -14.23 29.41 -11.45
C GLY A 95 -14.69 30.60 -10.59
N THR A 96 -15.80 31.19 -10.96
CA THR A 96 -16.39 32.37 -10.30
C THR A 96 -17.67 32.01 -9.55
N ASP A 97 -18.62 31.36 -10.23
CA ASP A 97 -19.86 30.85 -9.67
C ASP A 97 -20.46 29.80 -10.63
N PRO A 98 -20.50 28.51 -10.27
CA PRO A 98 -19.94 27.94 -9.04
C PRO A 98 -18.40 27.90 -9.03
N LYS A 99 -17.81 28.01 -7.85
CA LYS A 99 -16.38 27.72 -7.64
C LYS A 99 -16.16 26.21 -7.54
N GLN A 100 -15.16 25.72 -8.26
CA GLN A 100 -14.66 24.38 -8.09
C GLN A 100 -13.52 24.39 -7.06
N ILE A 101 -13.64 23.52 -6.08
CA ILE A 101 -12.65 23.34 -5.02
C ILE A 101 -12.02 21.98 -5.20
N ASP A 102 -10.72 21.93 -5.46
CA ASP A 102 -9.91 20.72 -5.53
C ASP A 102 -8.98 20.67 -4.32
N VAL A 103 -9.08 19.63 -3.52
CA VAL A 103 -8.14 19.34 -2.44
C VAL A 103 -7.29 18.15 -2.86
N THR A 104 -6.00 18.36 -2.98
CA THR A 104 -5.02 17.32 -3.33
C THR A 104 -4.10 17.09 -2.15
N VAL A 105 -4.00 15.84 -1.71
CA VAL A 105 -3.07 15.41 -0.67
C VAL A 105 -2.02 14.51 -1.32
N SER A 106 -0.75 14.82 -1.10
CA SER A 106 0.39 14.08 -1.61
C SER A 106 1.33 13.65 -0.48
N TRP A 107 1.98 12.53 -0.64
CA TRP A 107 3.01 12.03 0.29
C TRP A 107 4.15 11.37 -0.48
N ASN A 108 5.29 11.22 0.15
CA ASN A 108 6.46 10.62 -0.48
C ASN A 108 6.58 9.14 -0.10
N VAL A 109 6.76 8.28 -1.10
CA VAL A 109 7.10 6.86 -0.94
C VAL A 109 8.34 6.53 -1.78
N GLN A 110 8.95 5.37 -1.53
CA GLN A 110 10.00 4.86 -2.41
C GLN A 110 9.43 4.64 -3.82
N GLY A 111 9.87 5.44 -4.77
CA GLY A 111 9.45 5.34 -6.17
C GLY A 111 8.48 6.39 -6.66
N GLY A 112 8.07 7.36 -5.82
CA GLY A 112 7.20 8.45 -6.28
C GLY A 112 6.50 9.24 -5.19
N SER A 113 5.59 10.10 -5.64
CA SER A 113 4.73 10.88 -4.74
C SER A 113 3.27 10.64 -5.12
N PRO A 114 2.64 9.59 -4.57
CA PRO A 114 1.21 9.35 -4.78
C PRO A 114 0.37 10.53 -4.32
N THR A 115 -0.83 10.65 -4.89
CA THR A 115 -1.77 11.74 -4.56
C THR A 115 -3.19 11.22 -4.46
N VAL A 116 -3.97 11.82 -3.55
CA VAL A 116 -5.43 11.69 -3.48
C VAL A 116 -6.03 13.06 -3.75
N LYS A 117 -7.02 13.12 -4.63
CA LYS A 117 -7.70 14.37 -5.00
C LYS A 117 -9.19 14.25 -4.73
N LEU A 118 -9.74 15.23 -4.01
CA LEU A 118 -11.17 15.45 -3.85
C LEU A 118 -11.59 16.71 -4.57
N THR A 119 -12.70 16.64 -5.30
CA THR A 119 -13.29 17.77 -6.00
C THR A 119 -14.70 18.05 -5.49
N SER A 120 -15.02 19.30 -5.25
CA SER A 120 -16.36 19.76 -4.90
C SER A 120 -16.71 21.05 -5.63
N LEU A 121 -17.98 21.24 -5.92
CA LEU A 121 -18.52 22.49 -6.48
C LEU A 121 -19.28 23.23 -5.38
N ARG A 122 -19.11 24.55 -5.34
CA ARG A 122 -19.82 25.43 -4.42
C ARG A 122 -20.35 26.64 -5.16
N ALA A 123 -21.64 26.82 -5.11
CA ALA A 123 -22.33 28.03 -5.61
C ALA A 123 -22.50 29.06 -4.49
N ASN A 124 -22.69 30.30 -4.90
CA ASN A 124 -22.97 31.42 -4.00
C ASN A 124 -24.48 31.59 -3.86
N TYR A 125 -25.07 31.08 -2.78
CA TYR A 125 -26.47 31.33 -2.43
C TYR A 125 -26.58 31.83 -0.99
#